data_9cc64c29ba2cd076541af50fe89ae4dc
#
_entry.id   9cc64c29ba2cd076541af50fe89ae4dc
#
_cell.length_a   1.000
_cell.length_b   1.000
_cell.length_c   1.000
_cell.angle_alpha   90.00
_cell.angle_beta   90.00
_cell.angle_gamma   90.00
#
_symmetry.space_group_name_H-M   'P 1'
#
loop_
_entity.id
_entity.type
_entity.pdbx_description
1 polymer ?
#
loop_
_entity_poly.entity_id
_entity_poly.type
_entity_poly.pdbx_seq_one_letter_code
_entity_poly.pdbx_strand_id
1 'polypeptide(L)'
;MKFAVAISAAFLAFTIWTGNRISYAGDARNLTSVNGSVKATAGQSYDTLSTVNGDVRVSRGASAETAKTVNGEIVLEGDSKIGNVSTVNGSLEIGDGVTIKNEASTVNGSLSIAQRSHVGGDVSTVSGEIALTGAEVAGVVSTVNGDIDLTEGARVHGGIHVKENTSWGFGKEHNNPVKVHICSTCVVEGELRFERAVELRVDDGGKIGKVIGDKVVRK
;
A
#
# COMPACT_ATOMS: atom_id res chain seq x y z
N MET A 1 17.21 -17.47 17.87
CA MET A 1 17.22 -17.53 16.37
C MET A 1 16.59 -16.23 15.90
N LYS A 2 17.41 -15.25 15.50
CA LYS A 2 16.91 -13.93 15.07
C LYS A 2 16.43 -14.07 13.62
N PHE A 3 15.13 -14.08 13.41
CA PHE A 3 14.56 -13.95 12.07
C PHE A 3 14.76 -12.51 11.62
N ALA A 4 15.64 -12.31 10.67
CA ALA A 4 15.73 -11.07 9.93
C ALA A 4 14.38 -10.91 9.19
N VAL A 5 13.60 -9.90 9.58
CA VAL A 5 12.44 -9.47 8.82
C VAL A 5 12.97 -8.86 7.54
N ALA A 6 13.00 -9.66 6.49
CA ALA A 6 13.14 -9.15 5.15
C ALA A 6 11.88 -8.31 4.88
N ILE A 7 11.98 -6.99 5.05
CA ILE A 7 11.16 -6.09 4.26
C ILE A 7 11.58 -6.44 2.84
N SER A 8 10.73 -7.16 2.14
CA SER A 8 10.89 -7.34 0.70
C SER A 8 10.60 -5.98 0.08
N ALA A 9 11.55 -5.05 0.27
CA ALA A 9 11.74 -4.02 -0.70
C ALA A 9 12.09 -4.81 -1.95
N ALA A 10 11.09 -5.05 -2.80
CA ALA A 10 11.35 -5.53 -4.13
C ALA A 10 12.33 -4.54 -4.73
N PHE A 11 13.62 -4.86 -4.60
CA PHE A 11 14.69 -4.07 -5.15
C PHE A 11 14.37 -3.97 -6.64
N LEU A 12 13.95 -2.77 -7.03
CA LEU A 12 13.82 -2.39 -8.42
C LEU A 12 15.20 -2.60 -9.07
N ALA A 13 15.45 -3.78 -9.63
CA ALA A 13 16.52 -3.95 -10.58
C ALA A 13 16.14 -3.15 -11.82
N PHE A 14 16.45 -1.87 -11.78
CA PHE A 14 16.24 -0.93 -12.85
C PHE A 14 17.49 -0.97 -13.73
N THR A 15 17.46 -1.70 -14.83
CA THR A 15 18.43 -1.52 -15.89
C THR A 15 18.16 -0.17 -16.54
N ILE A 16 18.93 0.84 -16.16
CA ILE A 16 18.87 2.18 -16.76
C ILE A 16 19.43 2.06 -18.18
N TRP A 17 18.54 2.13 -19.16
CA TRP A 17 18.95 2.41 -20.53
C TRP A 17 18.58 3.87 -20.83
N THR A 18 19.60 4.66 -21.10
CA THR A 18 19.50 6.10 -21.35
C THR A 18 18.74 6.38 -22.65
N GLY A 19 17.56 6.97 -22.52
CA GLY A 19 16.80 7.50 -23.65
C GLY A 19 15.33 7.65 -23.30
N ASN A 20 14.82 8.86 -23.46
CA ASN A 20 13.40 9.16 -23.36
C ASN A 20 12.65 8.46 -24.51
N ARG A 21 12.32 7.18 -24.36
CA ARG A 21 11.57 6.39 -25.34
C ARG A 21 10.41 5.70 -24.64
N ILE A 22 9.21 6.03 -25.08
CA ILE A 22 8.05 5.18 -24.88
C ILE A 22 8.27 3.98 -25.82
N SER A 23 8.58 2.81 -25.26
CA SER A 23 8.79 1.61 -26.05
C SER A 23 7.50 0.77 -26.06
N TYR A 24 6.93 0.60 -27.24
CA TYR A 24 5.90 -0.37 -27.49
C TYR A 24 6.57 -1.64 -28.04
N ALA A 25 6.72 -2.66 -27.22
CA ALA A 25 7.16 -3.97 -27.69
C ALA A 25 5.94 -4.86 -27.86
N GLY A 26 5.78 -5.47 -29.05
CA GLY A 26 4.61 -6.17 -29.55
C GLY A 26 3.80 -6.99 -28.52
N ASP A 27 2.51 -7.03 -28.66
CA ASP A 27 1.42 -7.62 -27.87
C ASP A 27 1.39 -7.31 -26.35
N ALA A 28 2.51 -7.07 -25.70
CA ALA A 28 2.63 -6.60 -24.32
C ALA A 28 2.87 -5.09 -24.32
N ARG A 29 1.92 -4.33 -23.80
CA ARG A 29 2.02 -2.86 -23.74
C ARG A 29 2.78 -2.42 -22.49
N ASN A 30 4.09 -2.23 -22.64
CA ASN A 30 4.93 -1.65 -21.60
C ASN A 30 5.06 -0.14 -21.80
N LEU A 31 4.65 0.65 -20.82
CA LEU A 31 4.90 2.08 -20.77
C LEU A 31 5.97 2.37 -19.72
N THR A 32 7.14 2.79 -20.16
CA THR A 32 8.27 3.08 -19.27
C THR A 32 8.83 4.47 -19.55
N SER A 33 9.07 5.23 -18.49
CA SER A 33 9.70 6.55 -18.54
C SER A 33 10.79 6.67 -17.46
N VAL A 34 11.77 7.55 -17.67
CA VAL A 34 12.73 7.93 -16.62
C VAL A 34 12.31 9.26 -16.00
N ASN A 35 12.01 10.24 -16.85
CA ASN A 35 11.55 11.56 -16.43
C ASN A 35 10.24 11.86 -17.15
N GLY A 36 9.15 11.73 -16.44
CA GLY A 36 7.81 11.99 -16.96
C GLY A 36 6.79 10.96 -16.54
N SER A 37 5.55 11.37 -16.52
CA SER A 37 4.44 10.54 -16.07
C SER A 37 4.02 9.53 -17.13
N VAL A 38 3.50 8.41 -16.68
CA VAL A 38 2.97 7.31 -17.48
C VAL A 38 1.46 7.21 -17.28
N LYS A 39 0.70 7.14 -18.37
CA LYS A 39 -0.77 7.04 -18.31
C LYS A 39 -1.27 5.84 -19.11
N ALA A 40 -1.95 4.93 -18.42
CA ALA A 40 -2.72 3.88 -19.06
C ALA A 40 -4.07 4.44 -19.56
N THR A 41 -4.40 4.16 -20.80
CA THR A 41 -5.67 4.58 -21.41
C THR A 41 -6.82 3.70 -20.92
N ALA A 42 -7.98 4.31 -20.72
CA ALA A 42 -9.18 3.63 -20.25
C ALA A 42 -9.52 2.38 -21.11
N GLY A 43 -9.86 1.28 -20.43
CA GLY A 43 -10.24 0.01 -21.07
C GLY A 43 -9.12 -0.71 -21.81
N GLN A 44 -7.87 -0.25 -21.73
CA GLN A 44 -6.71 -0.92 -22.32
C GLN A 44 -5.95 -1.75 -21.28
N SER A 45 -5.25 -2.79 -21.78
CA SER A 45 -4.44 -3.67 -20.96
C SER A 45 -2.96 -3.42 -21.18
N TYR A 46 -2.18 -3.50 -20.11
CA TYR A 46 -0.74 -3.28 -20.08
C TYR A 46 -0.07 -4.36 -19.24
N ASP A 47 1.19 -4.67 -19.51
CA ASP A 47 1.98 -5.53 -18.63
C ASP A 47 2.64 -4.67 -17.55
N THR A 48 3.37 -3.64 -17.97
CA THR A 48 4.13 -2.80 -17.04
C THR A 48 3.93 -1.31 -17.32
N LEU A 49 3.57 -0.59 -16.26
CA LEU A 49 3.56 0.87 -16.20
C LEU A 49 4.65 1.28 -15.21
N SER A 50 5.71 1.95 -15.67
CA SER A 50 6.86 2.24 -14.83
C SER A 50 7.47 3.60 -15.11
N THR A 51 7.81 4.34 -14.06
CA THR A 51 8.62 5.55 -14.19
C THR A 51 9.61 5.67 -13.02
N VAL A 52 10.61 6.54 -13.16
CA VAL A 52 11.52 6.86 -12.04
C VAL A 52 11.10 8.18 -11.40
N ASN A 53 10.99 9.24 -12.21
CA ASN A 53 10.61 10.57 -11.76
C ASN A 53 9.35 10.99 -12.51
N GLY A 54 8.21 10.71 -11.94
CA GLY A 54 6.91 11.03 -12.51
C GLY A 54 5.81 10.15 -11.94
N ASP A 55 4.60 10.45 -12.28
CA ASP A 55 3.42 9.76 -11.78
C ASP A 55 3.00 8.62 -12.71
N VAL A 56 2.33 7.64 -12.14
CA VAL A 56 1.64 6.60 -12.89
C VAL A 56 0.14 6.77 -12.70
N ARG A 57 -0.58 7.01 -13.78
CA ARG A 57 -2.04 7.11 -13.75
C ARG A 57 -2.67 5.98 -14.55
N VAL A 58 -3.49 5.20 -13.89
CA VAL A 58 -4.28 4.14 -14.52
C VAL A 58 -5.71 4.62 -14.66
N SER A 59 -6.13 4.87 -15.90
CA SER A 59 -7.48 5.37 -16.18
C SER A 59 -8.55 4.32 -15.90
N ARG A 60 -9.78 4.77 -15.70
CA ARG A 60 -10.94 3.92 -15.37
C ARG A 60 -11.05 2.69 -16.27
N GLY A 61 -11.21 1.53 -15.65
CA GLY A 61 -11.38 0.25 -16.34
C GLY A 61 -10.15 -0.24 -17.12
N ALA A 62 -9.01 0.44 -17.03
CA ALA A 62 -7.75 -0.07 -17.59
C ALA A 62 -7.17 -1.16 -16.69
N SER A 63 -6.30 -2.00 -17.26
CA SER A 63 -5.60 -3.03 -16.48
C SER A 63 -4.09 -3.00 -16.71
N ALA A 64 -3.33 -3.41 -15.68
CA ALA A 64 -1.90 -3.64 -15.80
C ALA A 64 -1.46 -4.74 -14.83
N GLU A 65 -0.46 -5.54 -15.21
CA GLU A 65 0.11 -6.51 -14.28
C GLU A 65 0.97 -5.82 -13.22
N THR A 66 1.67 -4.74 -13.59
CA THR A 66 2.50 -3.98 -12.64
C THR A 66 2.41 -2.48 -12.89
N ALA A 67 2.18 -1.70 -11.83
CA ALA A 67 2.28 -0.24 -11.84
C ALA A 67 3.29 0.20 -10.78
N LYS A 68 4.37 0.90 -11.18
CA LYS A 68 5.42 1.29 -10.24
C LYS A 68 6.09 2.61 -10.56
N THR A 69 6.49 3.33 -9.51
CA THR A 69 7.34 4.52 -9.63
C THR A 69 8.39 4.55 -8.50
N VAL A 70 9.40 5.39 -8.64
CA VAL A 70 10.33 5.66 -7.53
C VAL A 70 9.98 6.98 -6.86
N ASN A 71 9.85 8.05 -7.64
CA ASN A 71 9.53 9.38 -7.15
C ASN A 71 8.30 9.89 -7.89
N GLY A 72 7.15 9.70 -7.31
CA GLY A 72 5.87 10.13 -7.88
C GLY A 72 4.69 9.39 -7.28
N GLU A 73 3.54 9.87 -7.59
CA GLU A 73 2.27 9.33 -7.16
C GLU A 73 1.79 8.23 -8.12
N ILE A 74 1.08 7.24 -7.58
CA ILE A 74 0.33 6.30 -8.40
C ILE A 74 -1.16 6.51 -8.11
N VAL A 75 -1.92 6.83 -9.16
CA VAL A 75 -3.37 7.01 -9.11
C VAL A 75 -4.04 5.93 -9.94
N LEU A 76 -4.83 5.09 -9.27
CA LEU A 76 -5.67 4.08 -9.90
C LEU A 76 -7.11 4.59 -9.93
N GLU A 77 -7.59 4.98 -11.12
CA GLU A 77 -8.99 5.42 -11.27
C GLU A 77 -9.95 4.22 -11.19
N GLY A 78 -11.19 4.48 -10.85
CA GLY A 78 -12.16 3.45 -10.52
C GLY A 78 -12.31 2.31 -11.52
N ASP A 79 -12.69 1.14 -11.05
CA ASP A 79 -12.91 -0.10 -11.82
C ASP A 79 -11.65 -0.61 -12.55
N SER A 80 -10.45 -0.07 -12.26
CA SER A 80 -9.19 -0.56 -12.84
C SER A 80 -8.73 -1.86 -12.16
N LYS A 81 -7.89 -2.64 -12.87
CA LYS A 81 -7.40 -3.95 -12.40
C LYS A 81 -5.89 -4.01 -12.49
N ILE A 82 -5.23 -4.20 -11.36
CA ILE A 82 -3.76 -4.19 -11.27
C ILE A 82 -3.29 -5.48 -10.60
N GLY A 83 -2.17 -6.04 -11.07
CA GLY A 83 -1.51 -7.15 -10.41
C GLY A 83 -0.80 -6.68 -9.16
N ASN A 84 0.23 -5.84 -9.31
CA ASN A 84 1.01 -5.27 -8.20
C ASN A 84 1.14 -3.75 -8.37
N VAL A 85 1.08 -3.02 -7.25
CA VAL A 85 1.31 -1.58 -7.26
C VAL A 85 2.33 -1.19 -6.19
N SER A 86 3.36 -0.40 -6.58
CA SER A 86 4.38 0.01 -5.62
C SER A 86 5.01 1.36 -5.96
N THR A 87 5.30 2.15 -4.93
CA THR A 87 6.12 3.35 -5.05
C THR A 87 7.16 3.40 -3.92
N VAL A 88 8.20 4.21 -4.09
CA VAL A 88 9.18 4.42 -3.02
C VAL A 88 8.92 5.76 -2.32
N ASN A 89 8.87 6.84 -3.07
CA ASN A 89 8.63 8.17 -2.54
C ASN A 89 7.42 8.77 -3.25
N GLY A 90 6.25 8.54 -2.71
CA GLY A 90 5.00 9.02 -3.25
C GLY A 90 3.81 8.27 -2.68
N SER A 91 2.65 8.84 -2.85
CA SER A 91 1.40 8.27 -2.36
C SER A 91 0.78 7.31 -3.38
N LEU A 92 -0.02 6.38 -2.87
CA LEU A 92 -0.89 5.51 -3.65
C LEU A 92 -2.34 5.94 -3.42
N GLU A 93 -3.00 6.40 -4.47
CA GLU A 93 -4.43 6.68 -4.47
C GLU A 93 -5.17 5.60 -5.25
N ILE A 94 -5.96 4.81 -4.55
CA ILE A 94 -6.73 3.70 -5.11
C ILE A 94 -8.20 4.08 -5.06
N GLY A 95 -8.77 4.38 -6.23
CA GLY A 95 -10.14 4.83 -6.40
C GLY A 95 -11.17 3.72 -6.20
N ASP A 96 -12.45 4.05 -6.36
CA ASP A 96 -13.57 3.15 -6.09
C ASP A 96 -13.61 1.92 -7.01
N GLY A 97 -13.87 0.74 -6.44
CA GLY A 97 -14.06 -0.49 -7.20
C GLY A 97 -12.80 -1.03 -7.88
N VAL A 98 -11.63 -0.55 -7.50
CA VAL A 98 -10.34 -1.04 -8.02
C VAL A 98 -10.06 -2.44 -7.48
N THR A 99 -9.53 -3.31 -8.34
CA THR A 99 -9.05 -4.63 -7.93
C THR A 99 -7.54 -4.70 -8.05
N ILE A 100 -6.87 -4.96 -6.94
CA ILE A 100 -5.43 -5.30 -6.90
C ILE A 100 -5.32 -6.77 -6.58
N LYS A 101 -4.72 -7.54 -7.48
CA LYS A 101 -4.65 -8.99 -7.37
C LYS A 101 -3.71 -9.46 -6.27
N ASN A 102 -2.58 -8.79 -6.12
CA ASN A 102 -1.54 -9.16 -5.17
C ASN A 102 -1.36 -8.05 -4.11
N GLU A 103 -0.31 -7.26 -4.17
CA GLU A 103 0.08 -6.32 -3.12
C GLU A 103 0.01 -4.84 -3.53
N ALA A 104 -0.21 -3.99 -2.53
CA ALA A 104 -0.09 -2.54 -2.65
C ALA A 104 0.91 -2.03 -1.61
N SER A 105 2.00 -1.38 -2.06
CA SER A 105 3.07 -0.98 -1.15
C SER A 105 3.68 0.38 -1.47
N THR A 106 4.05 1.11 -0.41
CA THR A 106 4.88 2.31 -0.52
C THR A 106 5.97 2.27 0.56
N VAL A 107 7.02 3.05 0.39
CA VAL A 107 8.02 3.22 1.46
C VAL A 107 7.77 4.52 2.19
N ASN A 108 7.76 5.63 1.48
CA ASN A 108 7.55 6.97 2.04
C ASN A 108 6.37 7.63 1.33
N GLY A 109 5.19 7.49 1.87
CA GLY A 109 3.96 8.06 1.33
C GLY A 109 2.72 7.41 1.92
N SER A 110 1.62 8.09 1.81
CA SER A 110 0.33 7.59 2.27
C SER A 110 -0.29 6.65 1.24
N LEU A 111 -1.10 5.72 1.73
CA LEU A 111 -1.82 4.76 0.94
C LEU A 111 -3.32 4.91 1.26
N SER A 112 -4.09 5.31 0.28
CA SER A 112 -5.55 5.51 0.40
C SER A 112 -6.28 4.53 -0.51
N ILE A 113 -7.20 3.75 0.05
CA ILE A 113 -8.02 2.78 -0.68
C ILE A 113 -9.49 3.13 -0.48
N ALA A 114 -10.16 3.47 -1.60
CA ALA A 114 -11.55 3.88 -1.59
C ALA A 114 -12.52 2.70 -1.62
N GLN A 115 -13.80 3.02 -1.54
CA GLN A 115 -14.90 2.07 -1.38
C GLN A 115 -14.94 0.98 -2.47
N ARG A 116 -15.45 -0.20 -2.09
CA ARG A 116 -15.64 -1.35 -2.99
C ARG A 116 -14.36 -1.84 -3.68
N SER A 117 -13.20 -1.34 -3.25
CA SER A 117 -11.92 -1.82 -3.76
C SER A 117 -11.47 -3.07 -3.01
N HIS A 118 -10.79 -3.94 -3.73
CA HIS A 118 -10.31 -5.21 -3.21
C HIS A 118 -8.81 -5.38 -3.46
N VAL A 119 -8.07 -5.72 -2.39
CA VAL A 119 -6.65 -6.09 -2.46
C VAL A 119 -6.52 -7.55 -2.06
N GLY A 120 -6.10 -8.40 -3.01
CA GLY A 120 -5.97 -9.85 -2.80
C GLY A 120 -4.77 -10.27 -1.96
N GLY A 121 -3.82 -9.39 -1.73
CA GLY A 121 -2.63 -9.63 -0.89
C GLY A 121 -2.46 -8.56 0.19
N ASP A 122 -1.20 -8.25 0.50
CA ASP A 122 -0.85 -7.35 1.57
C ASP A 122 -0.89 -5.87 1.17
N VAL A 123 -1.18 -5.02 2.16
CA VAL A 123 -1.09 -3.56 2.06
C VAL A 123 -0.02 -3.08 3.02
N SER A 124 0.98 -2.34 2.53
CA SER A 124 2.09 -1.95 3.40
C SER A 124 2.68 -0.58 3.12
N THR A 125 3.09 0.10 4.20
CA THR A 125 3.95 1.28 4.14
C THR A 125 5.07 1.18 5.18
N VAL A 126 6.15 1.92 4.98
CA VAL A 126 7.15 2.11 6.06
C VAL A 126 6.84 3.40 6.79
N SER A 127 6.56 4.48 6.07
CA SER A 127 6.26 5.79 6.65
C SER A 127 5.15 6.47 5.85
N GLY A 128 4.04 6.73 6.50
CA GLY A 128 2.84 7.33 5.93
C GLY A 128 1.59 6.61 6.39
N GLU A 129 0.49 7.28 6.29
CA GLU A 129 -0.81 6.76 6.72
C GLU A 129 -1.33 5.69 5.75
N ILE A 130 -2.01 4.68 6.28
CA ILE A 130 -2.85 3.75 5.52
C ILE A 130 -4.30 4.03 5.86
N ALA A 131 -5.06 4.52 4.89
CA ALA A 131 -6.50 4.78 5.03
C ALA A 131 -7.30 3.79 4.16
N LEU A 132 -8.17 3.01 4.80
CA LEU A 132 -9.08 2.08 4.14
C LEU A 132 -10.53 2.55 4.35
N THR A 133 -11.19 2.98 3.28
CA THR A 133 -12.56 3.46 3.31
C THR A 133 -13.47 2.47 2.61
N GLY A 134 -14.23 1.66 3.34
CA GLY A 134 -15.14 0.67 2.77
C GLY A 134 -14.48 -0.33 1.82
N ALA A 135 -13.20 -0.59 1.99
CA ALA A 135 -12.38 -1.46 1.16
C ALA A 135 -12.14 -2.82 1.82
N GLU A 136 -11.76 -3.80 1.03
CA GLU A 136 -11.46 -5.16 1.48
C GLU A 136 -10.01 -5.52 1.18
N VAL A 137 -9.29 -6.01 2.21
CA VAL A 137 -7.91 -6.49 2.10
C VAL A 137 -7.85 -7.93 2.57
N ALA A 138 -7.47 -8.86 1.68
CA ALA A 138 -7.37 -10.27 2.01
C ALA A 138 -6.12 -10.59 2.83
N GLY A 139 -5.02 -9.88 2.59
CA GLY A 139 -3.76 -10.03 3.31
C GLY A 139 -3.67 -9.20 4.57
N VAL A 140 -2.44 -8.94 4.99
CA VAL A 140 -2.08 -8.17 6.19
C VAL A 140 -1.93 -6.70 5.84
N VAL A 141 -2.46 -5.82 6.69
CA VAL A 141 -2.16 -4.38 6.64
C VAL A 141 -1.00 -4.09 7.57
N SER A 142 0.11 -3.57 7.04
CA SER A 142 1.32 -3.39 7.86
C SER A 142 1.99 -2.04 7.68
N THR A 143 2.52 -1.51 8.78
CA THR A 143 3.31 -0.28 8.82
C THR A 143 4.48 -0.39 9.79
N VAL A 144 5.45 0.54 9.67
CA VAL A 144 6.50 0.75 10.67
C VAL A 144 6.25 2.05 11.44
N ASN A 145 6.01 3.17 10.74
CA ASN A 145 5.90 4.51 11.33
C ASN A 145 4.67 5.29 10.84
N GLY A 146 3.65 4.62 10.31
CA GLY A 146 2.45 5.26 9.81
C GLY A 146 1.22 4.91 10.64
N ASP A 147 0.26 5.80 10.66
CA ASP A 147 -1.04 5.53 11.27
C ASP A 147 -1.90 4.65 10.35
N ILE A 148 -2.86 3.94 10.92
CA ILE A 148 -3.80 3.09 10.17
C ILE A 148 -5.22 3.50 10.55
N ASP A 149 -6.02 3.87 9.55
CA ASP A 149 -7.40 4.29 9.71
C ASP A 149 -8.35 3.42 8.86
N LEU A 150 -9.26 2.73 9.51
CA LEU A 150 -10.29 1.91 8.88
C LEU A 150 -11.65 2.56 9.08
N THR A 151 -12.32 2.91 7.98
CA THR A 151 -13.61 3.60 7.97
C THR A 151 -14.64 2.92 7.05
N GLU A 152 -15.90 3.27 7.20
CA GLU A 152 -17.00 2.91 6.31
C GLU A 152 -17.15 1.41 6.04
N GLY A 153 -16.93 0.57 7.06
CA GLY A 153 -17.09 -0.87 6.94
C GLY A 153 -15.93 -1.60 6.27
N ALA A 154 -14.73 -1.01 6.28
CA ALA A 154 -13.53 -1.65 5.78
C ALA A 154 -13.27 -3.02 6.44
N ARG A 155 -12.76 -3.98 5.67
CA ARG A 155 -12.49 -5.35 6.12
C ARG A 155 -11.04 -5.74 5.86
N VAL A 156 -10.40 -6.33 6.86
CA VAL A 156 -9.04 -6.88 6.76
C VAL A 156 -9.06 -8.33 7.24
N HIS A 157 -8.79 -9.28 6.36
CA HIS A 157 -8.83 -10.70 6.70
C HIS A 157 -7.52 -11.18 7.36
N GLY A 158 -6.37 -10.71 6.88
CA GLY A 158 -5.06 -11.16 7.35
C GLY A 158 -4.58 -10.52 8.66
N GLY A 159 -5.23 -9.45 9.12
CA GLY A 159 -4.87 -8.76 10.36
C GLY A 159 -4.05 -7.48 10.16
N ILE A 160 -3.59 -6.89 11.28
CA ILE A 160 -2.80 -5.65 11.30
C ILE A 160 -1.45 -5.91 11.96
N HIS A 161 -0.36 -5.43 11.34
CA HIS A 161 0.98 -5.59 11.88
C HIS A 161 1.73 -4.25 11.95
N VAL A 162 1.93 -3.71 13.14
CA VAL A 162 2.82 -2.57 13.37
C VAL A 162 4.20 -3.10 13.77
N LYS A 163 5.15 -2.98 12.84
CA LYS A 163 6.49 -3.57 12.95
C LYS A 163 7.42 -2.68 13.76
N GLU A 164 8.41 -3.28 14.40
CA GLU A 164 9.48 -2.54 15.06
C GLU A 164 10.32 -1.76 14.05
N ASN A 165 10.75 -0.56 14.44
CA ASN A 165 11.70 0.21 13.64
C ASN A 165 13.13 -0.29 13.94
N THR A 166 13.65 -1.13 13.06
CA THR A 166 15.01 -1.71 13.16
C THR A 166 16.10 -0.84 12.53
N SER A 167 15.86 0.45 12.30
CA SER A 167 16.88 1.34 11.73
C SER A 167 18.12 1.38 12.62
N TRP A 168 19.19 0.75 12.17
CA TRP A 168 20.52 0.86 12.75
C TRP A 168 21.08 2.27 12.49
N GLY A 169 21.17 3.08 13.53
CA GLY A 169 21.98 4.31 13.51
C GLY A 169 21.25 5.57 13.95
N PHE A 170 21.64 6.09 15.12
CA PHE A 170 21.55 7.49 15.58
C PHE A 170 20.21 8.23 15.32
N GLY A 171 19.10 7.71 15.73
CA GLY A 171 17.85 8.44 15.79
C GLY A 171 17.16 8.13 17.12
N LYS A 172 16.89 9.15 17.93
CA LYS A 172 15.99 9.03 19.09
C LYS A 172 14.75 8.28 18.59
N GLU A 173 14.37 7.22 19.31
CA GLU A 173 13.05 6.62 19.15
C GLU A 173 12.06 7.77 19.02
N HIS A 174 11.39 7.87 17.86
CA HIS A 174 10.22 8.70 17.78
C HIS A 174 9.18 8.01 18.66
N ASN A 175 9.12 8.47 19.92
CA ASN A 175 8.29 7.90 20.99
C ASN A 175 6.79 8.13 20.76
N ASN A 176 6.39 8.65 19.60
CA ASN A 176 4.99 8.78 19.30
C ASN A 176 4.41 7.40 18.95
N PRO A 177 3.39 6.95 19.69
CA PRO A 177 2.71 5.71 19.36
C PRO A 177 2.07 5.82 17.98
N VAL A 178 2.10 4.73 17.22
CA VAL A 178 1.32 4.60 15.98
C VAL A 178 -0.16 4.54 16.39
N LYS A 179 -0.99 5.29 15.70
CA LYS A 179 -2.44 5.27 15.92
C LYS A 179 -3.07 4.25 14.98
N VAL A 180 -3.88 3.38 15.56
CA VAL A 180 -4.70 2.43 14.79
C VAL A 180 -6.15 2.66 15.17
N HIS A 181 -6.94 3.13 14.21
CA HIS A 181 -8.36 3.36 14.38
C HIS A 181 -9.19 2.35 13.58
N ILE A 182 -10.20 1.79 14.21
CA ILE A 182 -11.11 0.82 13.61
C ILE A 182 -12.54 1.25 13.90
N CYS A 183 -13.27 1.61 12.86
CA CYS A 183 -14.63 2.12 12.96
C CYS A 183 -15.65 1.08 13.47
N SER A 184 -16.82 1.54 13.86
CA SER A 184 -17.91 0.72 14.41
C SER A 184 -18.44 -0.38 13.49
N THR A 185 -18.33 -0.20 12.18
CA THR A 185 -18.75 -1.17 11.16
C THR A 185 -17.60 -1.96 10.55
N CYS A 186 -16.36 -1.63 10.95
CA CYS A 186 -15.14 -2.23 10.43
C CYS A 186 -14.83 -3.59 11.06
N VAL A 187 -14.14 -4.45 10.30
CA VAL A 187 -13.81 -5.81 10.74
C VAL A 187 -12.35 -6.12 10.43
N VAL A 188 -11.61 -6.56 11.44
CA VAL A 188 -10.28 -7.14 11.29
C VAL A 188 -10.35 -8.57 11.82
N GLU A 189 -10.31 -9.56 10.92
CA GLU A 189 -10.50 -10.97 11.30
C GLU A 189 -9.21 -11.59 11.87
N GLY A 190 -8.07 -11.22 11.29
CA GLY A 190 -6.78 -11.73 11.69
C GLY A 190 -6.25 -11.07 12.96
N GLU A 191 -5.03 -11.46 13.35
CA GLU A 191 -4.35 -10.99 14.55
C GLU A 191 -3.86 -9.54 14.39
N LEU A 192 -4.02 -8.74 15.46
CA LEU A 192 -3.41 -7.41 15.56
C LEU A 192 -2.10 -7.55 16.32
N ARG A 193 -0.97 -7.49 15.61
CA ARG A 193 0.37 -7.64 16.19
C ARG A 193 1.09 -6.30 16.24
N PHE A 194 1.49 -5.88 17.43
CA PHE A 194 2.14 -4.61 17.67
C PHE A 194 3.51 -4.82 18.31
N GLU A 195 4.58 -4.58 17.57
CA GLU A 195 5.98 -4.74 18.02
C GLU A 195 6.55 -3.44 18.61
N ARG A 196 5.75 -2.36 18.60
CA ARG A 196 6.08 -1.05 19.18
C ARG A 196 4.86 -0.43 19.86
N ALA A 197 5.03 0.77 20.44
CA ALA A 197 3.93 1.48 21.08
C ALA A 197 2.81 1.82 20.08
N VAL A 198 1.59 1.45 20.41
CA VAL A 198 0.39 1.69 19.61
C VAL A 198 -0.73 2.25 20.49
N GLU A 199 -1.40 3.28 19.95
CA GLU A 199 -2.67 3.76 20.46
C GLU A 199 -3.78 3.13 19.62
N LEU A 200 -4.45 2.11 20.18
CA LEU A 200 -5.53 1.39 19.52
C LEU A 200 -6.88 1.97 19.93
N ARG A 201 -7.60 2.49 18.96
CA ARG A 201 -8.99 2.91 19.11
C ARG A 201 -9.89 2.01 18.29
N VAL A 202 -10.86 1.39 18.95
CA VAL A 202 -11.91 0.60 18.30
C VAL A 202 -13.24 1.21 18.70
N ASP A 203 -14.00 1.72 17.74
CA ASP A 203 -15.32 2.27 18.01
C ASP A 203 -16.33 1.17 18.39
N ASP A 204 -17.38 1.53 19.11
CA ASP A 204 -18.39 0.60 19.57
C ASP A 204 -19.04 -0.14 18.39
N GLY A 205 -18.91 -1.46 18.36
CA GLY A 205 -19.39 -2.33 17.27
C GLY A 205 -18.30 -2.81 16.32
N GLY A 206 -17.12 -2.18 16.31
CA GLY A 206 -15.96 -2.65 15.54
C GLY A 206 -15.51 -4.04 16.00
N LYS A 207 -15.19 -4.91 15.04
CA LYS A 207 -14.79 -6.29 15.32
C LYS A 207 -13.30 -6.48 15.04
N ILE A 208 -12.58 -7.02 16.02
CA ILE A 208 -11.14 -7.28 15.89
C ILE A 208 -10.80 -8.68 16.34
N GLY A 209 -9.74 -9.25 15.77
CA GLY A 209 -9.14 -10.48 16.23
C GLY A 209 -8.31 -10.31 17.50
N LYS A 210 -7.44 -11.27 17.75
CA LYS A 210 -6.56 -11.25 18.94
C LYS A 210 -5.54 -10.13 18.83
N VAL A 211 -5.39 -9.35 19.92
CA VAL A 211 -4.37 -8.30 20.03
C VAL A 211 -3.14 -8.86 20.75
N ILE A 212 -1.97 -8.70 20.14
CA ILE A 212 -0.66 -9.10 20.68
C ILE A 212 0.26 -7.88 20.67
N GLY A 213 0.84 -7.54 21.82
CA GLY A 213 1.78 -6.44 22.00
C GLY A 213 1.76 -5.93 23.44
N ASP A 214 2.93 -5.56 23.95
CA ASP A 214 3.10 -5.17 25.38
C ASP A 214 2.85 -3.67 25.63
N LYS A 215 2.87 -2.86 24.57
CA LYS A 215 2.76 -1.38 24.65
C LYS A 215 1.51 -0.86 23.93
N VAL A 216 0.35 -1.46 24.21
CA VAL A 216 -0.92 -1.07 23.57
C VAL A 216 -1.76 -0.25 24.56
N VAL A 217 -2.04 1.00 24.20
CA VAL A 217 -2.99 1.85 24.91
C VAL A 217 -4.32 1.80 24.18
N ARG A 218 -5.38 1.35 24.85
CA ARG A 218 -6.75 1.34 24.31
C ARG A 218 -7.46 2.63 24.75
N LYS A 219 -8.11 3.27 23.82
CA LYS A 219 -8.96 4.46 24.06
C LYS A 219 -10.39 4.18 23.65
#